data_030c8f65047abd74d598d5c2975d14e8
#
_entry.id   030c8f65047abd74d598d5c2975d14e8
#
_cell.length_a   1.000
_cell.length_b   1.000
_cell.length_c   1.000
_cell.angle_alpha   90.00
_cell.angle_beta   90.00
_cell.angle_gamma   90.00
#
_symmetry.space_group_name_H-M   'P 1'
#
loop_
_entity.id
_entity.type
_entity.pdbx_description
1 polymer ?
#
loop_
_entity_poly.entity_id
_entity_poly.type
_entity_poly.pdbx_seq_one_letter_code
_entity_poly.pdbx_strand_id
1 'polypeptide(L)'
;MTTTTTPPPSAAPAQRPPHRPRHRWLVAVLVALLIAVPAGYLALSAYQSRDSGEDKARTASARALIYEWPSKVQRRIYDVPIPGGAAYVGYYETNAWESSTFYTEFRCSPDQLSGFLHELGAEPADLVPGRITIPDAEADTVGWSFDDPSRTYAGVTVQQSPEEPEVAVVVDLTREERPRIYVVSEADV
;
A
#
# COMPACT_ATOMS: atom_id res chain seq x y z
N MET A 1 35.24 -96.76 22.29
CA MET A 1 35.33 -96.02 21.05
C MET A 1 34.03 -95.22 20.89
N THR A 2 34.05 -93.94 21.31
CA THR A 2 32.88 -93.05 21.26
C THR A 2 33.12 -92.06 20.16
N THR A 3 32.33 -92.13 19.07
CA THR A 3 32.36 -91.22 17.93
C THR A 3 31.49 -90.05 18.24
N THR A 4 32.14 -88.86 18.37
CA THR A 4 31.48 -87.60 18.54
C THR A 4 31.07 -87.05 17.18
N THR A 5 29.76 -86.98 16.90
CA THR A 5 29.20 -86.37 15.69
C THR A 5 29.00 -84.88 15.92
N THR A 6 29.75 -84.01 15.17
CA THR A 6 29.61 -82.56 15.17
C THR A 6 28.39 -82.16 14.31
N PRO A 7 27.48 -81.33 14.80
CA PRO A 7 26.37 -80.84 13.97
C PRO A 7 26.84 -79.82 12.95
N PRO A 8 26.16 -79.73 11.77
CA PRO A 8 26.52 -78.79 10.70
C PRO A 8 26.19 -77.32 11.09
N PRO A 9 26.96 -76.37 10.56
CA PRO A 9 26.72 -74.98 10.89
C PRO A 9 25.38 -74.48 10.34
N SER A 10 24.66 -73.78 11.18
CA SER A 10 23.38 -73.12 10.85
C SER A 10 23.58 -72.06 9.75
N ALA A 11 22.87 -72.21 8.62
CA ALA A 11 22.88 -71.22 7.53
C ALA A 11 22.27 -69.94 7.97
N ALA A 12 23.04 -68.85 7.82
CA ALA A 12 22.56 -67.49 8.08
C ALA A 12 21.41 -67.13 7.11
N PRO A 13 20.40 -66.39 7.56
CA PRO A 13 19.28 -65.98 6.73
C PRO A 13 19.74 -65.09 5.58
N ALA A 14 19.41 -65.49 4.35
CA ALA A 14 19.71 -64.70 3.14
C ALA A 14 19.05 -63.31 3.22
N GLN A 15 19.86 -62.30 3.25
CA GLN A 15 19.39 -60.89 3.17
C GLN A 15 18.74 -60.69 1.80
N ARG A 16 17.44 -60.36 1.81
CA ARG A 16 16.70 -59.95 0.61
C ARG A 16 17.31 -58.69 0.04
N PRO A 17 17.65 -58.64 -1.25
CA PRO A 17 18.17 -57.42 -1.88
C PRO A 17 17.14 -56.30 -1.77
N PRO A 18 17.57 -55.04 -1.55
CA PRO A 18 16.66 -53.93 -1.46
C PRO A 18 15.86 -53.76 -2.78
N HIS A 19 14.55 -53.66 -2.63
CA HIS A 19 13.66 -53.42 -3.75
C HIS A 19 14.03 -52.08 -4.40
N ARG A 20 14.73 -52.10 -5.54
CA ARG A 20 14.91 -50.91 -6.39
C ARG A 20 13.59 -50.62 -7.09
N PRO A 21 12.94 -49.47 -6.84
CA PRO A 21 11.69 -49.13 -7.47
C PRO A 21 11.87 -49.09 -8.99
N ARG A 22 11.10 -49.90 -9.69
CA ARG A 22 11.17 -50.04 -11.17
C ARG A 22 10.84 -48.76 -11.94
N HIS A 23 10.32 -47.74 -11.23
CA HIS A 23 9.84 -46.50 -11.80
C HIS A 23 10.47 -45.27 -11.13
N ARG A 24 11.81 -45.24 -11.03
CA ARG A 24 12.55 -44.11 -10.43
C ARG A 24 12.21 -42.79 -11.09
N TRP A 25 11.89 -42.78 -12.39
CA TRP A 25 11.45 -41.62 -13.10
C TRP A 25 10.06 -41.12 -12.67
N LEU A 26 9.11 -42.00 -12.33
CA LEU A 26 7.80 -41.62 -11.80
C LEU A 26 7.92 -40.98 -10.43
N VAL A 27 8.81 -41.46 -9.58
CA VAL A 27 9.10 -40.83 -8.28
C VAL A 27 9.73 -39.47 -8.48
N ALA A 28 10.67 -39.33 -9.42
CA ALA A 28 11.28 -38.02 -9.76
C ALA A 28 10.23 -37.04 -10.29
N VAL A 29 9.33 -37.48 -11.18
CA VAL A 29 8.22 -36.63 -11.69
C VAL A 29 7.26 -36.23 -10.58
N LEU A 30 6.93 -37.17 -9.67
CA LEU A 30 6.04 -36.88 -8.53
C LEU A 30 6.65 -35.82 -7.60
N VAL A 31 7.95 -35.96 -7.29
CA VAL A 31 8.68 -34.97 -6.47
C VAL A 31 8.77 -33.61 -7.17
N ALA A 32 9.06 -33.61 -8.47
CA ALA A 32 9.10 -32.36 -9.26
C ALA A 32 7.73 -31.66 -9.27
N LEU A 33 6.64 -32.40 -9.46
CA LEU A 33 5.27 -31.86 -9.39
C LEU A 33 4.91 -31.33 -7.99
N LEU A 34 5.35 -32.02 -6.95
CA LEU A 34 5.06 -31.66 -5.55
C LEU A 34 5.76 -30.33 -5.15
N ILE A 35 6.84 -29.99 -5.84
CA ILE A 35 7.55 -28.69 -5.67
C ILE A 35 7.01 -27.65 -6.64
N ALA A 36 6.81 -28.01 -7.91
CA ALA A 36 6.43 -27.07 -8.97
C ALA A 36 5.01 -26.52 -8.78
N VAL A 37 4.07 -27.33 -8.27
CA VAL A 37 2.68 -26.88 -8.08
C VAL A 37 2.58 -25.80 -6.97
N PRO A 38 3.14 -25.97 -5.76
CA PRO A 38 3.12 -24.90 -4.74
C PRO A 38 3.92 -23.67 -5.18
N ALA A 39 5.08 -23.86 -5.82
CA ALA A 39 5.88 -22.73 -6.32
C ALA A 39 5.13 -21.93 -7.41
N GLY A 40 4.47 -22.61 -8.34
CA GLY A 40 3.61 -22.02 -9.35
C GLY A 40 2.41 -21.28 -8.76
N TYR A 41 1.79 -21.86 -7.73
CA TYR A 41 0.70 -21.22 -7.01
C TYR A 41 1.15 -19.94 -6.29
N LEU A 42 2.30 -19.97 -5.60
CA LEU A 42 2.86 -18.80 -4.94
C LEU A 42 3.24 -17.69 -5.95
N ALA A 43 3.84 -18.05 -7.07
CA ALA A 43 4.16 -17.09 -8.14
C ALA A 43 2.88 -16.47 -8.73
N LEU A 44 1.86 -17.27 -9.00
CA LEU A 44 0.58 -16.79 -9.53
C LEU A 44 -0.17 -15.92 -8.51
N SER A 45 -0.15 -16.31 -7.23
CA SER A 45 -0.75 -15.54 -6.14
C SER A 45 -0.07 -14.17 -5.95
N ALA A 46 1.27 -14.12 -6.05
CA ALA A 46 2.03 -12.87 -5.99
C ALA A 46 1.73 -11.96 -7.20
N TYR A 47 1.54 -12.54 -8.38
CA TYR A 47 1.15 -11.80 -9.59
C TYR A 47 -0.27 -11.22 -9.46
N GLN A 48 -1.23 -12.03 -9.04
CA GLN A 48 -2.61 -11.59 -8.81
C GLN A 48 -2.74 -10.54 -7.71
N SER A 49 -1.84 -10.57 -6.72
CA SER A 49 -1.83 -9.57 -5.65
C SER A 49 -1.36 -8.20 -6.14
N ARG A 50 -0.42 -8.17 -7.10
CA ARG A 50 0.01 -6.92 -7.75
C ARG A 50 -1.07 -6.36 -8.67
N ASP A 51 -1.63 -7.20 -9.55
CA ASP A 51 -2.70 -6.78 -10.47
C ASP A 51 -3.95 -6.29 -9.71
N SER A 52 -4.28 -6.91 -8.57
CA SER A 52 -5.43 -6.47 -7.75
C SER A 52 -5.23 -5.09 -7.12
N GLY A 53 -3.98 -4.70 -6.82
CA GLY A 53 -3.65 -3.36 -6.34
C GLY A 53 -3.81 -2.31 -7.43
N GLU A 54 -3.27 -2.56 -8.61
CA GLU A 54 -3.38 -1.66 -9.77
C GLU A 54 -4.81 -1.56 -10.30
N ASP A 55 -5.57 -2.66 -10.36
CA ASP A 55 -6.97 -2.64 -10.78
C ASP A 55 -7.88 -1.93 -9.77
N LYS A 56 -7.59 -2.05 -8.48
CA LYS A 56 -8.29 -1.27 -7.45
C LYS A 56 -7.95 0.21 -7.56
N ALA A 57 -6.70 0.57 -7.79
CA ALA A 57 -6.29 1.96 -8.01
C ALA A 57 -6.93 2.54 -9.28
N ARG A 58 -6.94 1.81 -10.40
CA ARG A 58 -7.64 2.22 -11.64
C ARG A 58 -9.15 2.31 -11.49
N THR A 59 -9.75 1.40 -10.74
CA THR A 59 -11.21 1.43 -10.46
C THR A 59 -11.56 2.57 -9.51
N ALA A 60 -10.64 2.95 -8.64
CA ALA A 60 -10.80 4.06 -7.72
C ALA A 60 -10.60 5.41 -8.40
N SER A 61 -9.63 5.55 -9.33
CA SER A 61 -9.46 6.75 -10.14
C SER A 61 -10.65 7.01 -11.08
N ALA A 62 -11.43 5.98 -11.42
CA ALA A 62 -12.72 6.11 -12.11
C ALA A 62 -13.89 6.45 -11.16
N ARG A 63 -13.69 6.39 -9.85
CA ARG A 63 -14.67 6.78 -8.84
C ARG A 63 -14.18 8.07 -8.20
N ALA A 64 -14.92 9.15 -8.44
CA ALA A 64 -14.73 10.42 -7.74
C ALA A 64 -14.56 10.22 -6.22
N LEU A 65 -13.81 11.09 -5.58
CA LEU A 65 -13.73 11.20 -4.12
C LEU A 65 -15.09 10.98 -3.47
N ILE A 66 -15.13 10.27 -2.36
CA ILE A 66 -16.34 10.15 -1.54
C ILE A 66 -16.56 11.49 -0.85
N TYR A 67 -17.63 12.22 -1.22
CA TYR A 67 -17.94 13.52 -0.62
C TYR A 67 -18.66 13.36 0.71
N GLU A 68 -17.92 12.92 1.68
CA GLU A 68 -18.33 12.76 3.08
C GLU A 68 -17.18 13.21 4.00
N TRP A 69 -17.47 13.38 5.28
CA TRP A 69 -16.45 13.64 6.26
C TRP A 69 -15.70 12.34 6.63
N PRO A 70 -14.37 12.32 6.52
CA PRO A 70 -13.60 11.18 7.01
C PRO A 70 -13.77 11.05 8.53
N SER A 71 -13.67 9.82 9.01
CA SER A 71 -13.78 9.54 10.44
C SER A 71 -12.70 10.27 11.25
N LYS A 72 -12.94 10.49 12.55
CA LYS A 72 -11.92 11.07 13.44
C LYS A 72 -10.66 10.20 13.52
N VAL A 73 -10.83 8.89 13.37
CA VAL A 73 -9.71 7.94 13.41
C VAL A 73 -8.83 8.11 12.18
N GLN A 74 -9.42 8.15 10.98
CA GLN A 74 -8.68 8.40 9.73
C GLN A 74 -7.90 9.71 9.80
N ARG A 75 -8.56 10.81 10.16
CA ARG A 75 -7.90 12.13 10.28
C ARG A 75 -6.73 12.13 11.25
N ARG A 76 -6.76 11.30 12.29
CA ARG A 76 -5.66 11.17 13.26
C ARG A 76 -4.54 10.28 12.73
N ILE A 77 -4.86 9.17 12.04
CA ILE A 77 -3.84 8.26 11.48
C ILE A 77 -2.99 8.99 10.45
N TYR A 78 -3.63 9.79 9.61
CA TYR A 78 -2.97 10.50 8.51
C TYR A 78 -2.56 11.94 8.86
N ASP A 79 -2.73 12.33 10.10
CA ASP A 79 -2.43 13.68 10.61
C ASP A 79 -3.02 14.81 9.76
N VAL A 80 -4.30 14.67 9.36
CA VAL A 80 -5.01 15.66 8.55
C VAL A 80 -6.14 16.30 9.36
N PRO A 81 -5.89 17.44 10.00
CA PRO A 81 -6.84 18.13 10.87
C PRO A 81 -7.83 19.01 10.07
N ILE A 82 -8.77 18.40 9.34
CA ILE A 82 -9.76 19.15 8.55
C ILE A 82 -10.54 20.11 9.46
N PRO A 83 -10.56 21.43 9.15
CA PRO A 83 -11.21 22.43 10.00
C PRO A 83 -12.70 22.20 10.10
N GLY A 84 -13.27 22.41 11.31
CA GLY A 84 -14.70 22.38 11.49
C GLY A 84 -15.37 23.47 10.65
N GLY A 85 -16.45 23.11 9.92
CA GLY A 85 -17.13 24.02 8.99
C GLY A 85 -16.53 24.09 7.59
N ALA A 86 -15.49 23.31 7.27
CA ALA A 86 -15.04 23.11 5.91
C ALA A 86 -16.18 22.59 5.02
N ALA A 87 -16.23 23.05 3.77
CA ALA A 87 -17.25 22.67 2.80
C ALA A 87 -16.66 21.81 1.68
N TYR A 88 -17.51 21.03 1.03
CA TYR A 88 -17.09 20.15 -0.09
C TYR A 88 -15.95 19.22 0.30
N VAL A 89 -16.05 18.65 1.49
CA VAL A 89 -15.07 17.68 1.96
C VAL A 89 -15.25 16.38 1.18
N GLY A 90 -14.20 15.97 0.51
CA GLY A 90 -14.10 14.69 -0.17
C GLY A 90 -12.85 13.97 0.28
N TYR A 91 -12.89 12.66 0.38
CA TYR A 91 -11.73 11.85 0.72
C TYR A 91 -11.69 10.54 -0.03
N TYR A 92 -10.49 9.98 -0.10
CA TYR A 92 -10.22 8.64 -0.60
C TYR A 92 -9.03 8.07 0.15
N GLU A 93 -9.01 6.77 0.36
CA GLU A 93 -7.93 6.07 1.07
C GLU A 93 -7.51 4.85 0.27
N THR A 94 -6.20 4.69 0.08
CA THR A 94 -5.60 3.49 -0.51
C THR A 94 -4.77 2.79 0.55
N ASN A 95 -4.86 1.46 0.57
CA ASN A 95 -4.05 0.64 1.47
C ASN A 95 -3.19 -0.28 0.63
N ALA A 96 -1.88 -0.16 0.74
CA ALA A 96 -0.88 -1.07 0.22
C ALA A 96 -0.29 -1.92 1.36
N TRP A 97 0.64 -2.81 1.05
CA TRP A 97 1.22 -3.73 2.03
C TRP A 97 2.10 -3.00 3.07
N GLU A 98 2.81 -1.95 2.67
CA GLU A 98 3.81 -1.24 3.47
C GLU A 98 3.40 0.19 3.82
N SER A 99 2.45 0.77 3.09
CA SER A 99 1.99 2.13 3.33
C SER A 99 0.50 2.29 3.01
N SER A 100 -0.10 3.29 3.63
CA SER A 100 -1.47 3.71 3.35
C SER A 100 -1.46 5.18 2.98
N THR A 101 -2.16 5.54 1.90
CA THR A 101 -2.22 6.92 1.44
C THR A 101 -3.64 7.47 1.58
N PHE A 102 -3.74 8.64 2.14
CA PHE A 102 -4.99 9.36 2.35
C PHE A 102 -5.04 10.63 1.51
N TYR A 103 -6.07 10.73 0.71
CA TYR A 103 -6.35 11.86 -0.16
C TYR A 103 -7.55 12.61 0.39
N THR A 104 -7.48 13.92 0.48
CA THR A 104 -8.65 14.71 0.82
C THR A 104 -8.63 16.06 0.15
N GLU A 105 -9.80 16.54 -0.24
CA GLU A 105 -10.01 17.91 -0.68
C GLU A 105 -11.13 18.56 0.12
N PHE A 106 -11.00 19.84 0.35
CA PHE A 106 -12.03 20.65 0.99
C PHE A 106 -11.88 22.13 0.66
N ARG A 107 -12.92 22.89 0.96
CA ARG A 107 -12.87 24.35 0.92
C ARG A 107 -13.05 24.92 2.31
N CYS A 108 -12.34 25.98 2.60
CA CYS A 108 -12.42 26.65 3.89
C CYS A 108 -12.28 28.18 3.73
N SER A 109 -12.41 28.92 4.83
CA SER A 109 -12.06 30.33 4.86
C SER A 109 -10.54 30.52 5.02
N PRO A 110 -9.99 31.73 4.76
CA PRO A 110 -8.58 32.03 5.01
C PRO A 110 -8.14 31.77 6.46
N ASP A 111 -9.00 32.13 7.43
CA ASP A 111 -8.71 31.88 8.85
C ASP A 111 -8.65 30.38 9.17
N GLN A 112 -9.55 29.59 8.55
CA GLN A 112 -9.53 28.13 8.69
C GLN A 112 -8.31 27.51 8.01
N LEU A 113 -7.87 28.05 6.85
CA LEU A 113 -6.63 27.62 6.21
C LEU A 113 -5.42 27.88 7.11
N SER A 114 -5.36 29.06 7.73
CA SER A 114 -4.28 29.40 8.67
C SER A 114 -4.27 28.45 9.86
N GLY A 115 -5.43 28.17 10.44
CA GLY A 115 -5.57 27.19 11.55
C GLY A 115 -5.16 25.78 11.13
N PHE A 116 -5.57 25.34 9.96
CA PHE A 116 -5.21 24.02 9.40
C PHE A 116 -3.70 23.87 9.24
N LEU A 117 -3.03 24.87 8.63
CA LEU A 117 -1.59 24.86 8.45
C LEU A 117 -0.86 24.86 9.81
N HIS A 118 -1.33 25.68 10.76
CA HIS A 118 -0.75 25.72 12.09
C HIS A 118 -0.86 24.38 12.83
N GLU A 119 -1.99 23.68 12.73
CA GLU A 119 -2.17 22.35 13.31
C GLU A 119 -1.25 21.31 12.64
N LEU A 120 -0.89 21.48 11.36
CA LEU A 120 0.13 20.69 10.67
C LEU A 120 1.57 21.08 11.04
N GLY A 121 1.78 22.15 11.78
CA GLY A 121 3.13 22.65 12.08
C GLY A 121 3.72 23.55 11.00
N ALA A 122 2.89 24.14 10.15
CA ALA A 122 3.27 25.12 9.13
C ALA A 122 2.53 26.44 9.30
N GLU A 123 3.02 27.49 8.66
CA GLU A 123 2.39 28.81 8.63
C GLU A 123 1.96 29.16 7.19
N PRO A 124 1.01 30.08 6.99
CA PRO A 124 0.65 30.55 5.65
C PRO A 124 1.84 31.07 4.85
N ALA A 125 2.88 31.57 5.51
CA ALA A 125 4.11 32.06 4.88
C ALA A 125 4.98 30.92 4.30
N ASP A 126 4.78 29.67 4.71
CA ASP A 126 5.51 28.50 4.21
C ASP A 126 4.93 28.00 2.89
N LEU A 127 3.73 28.45 2.50
CA LEU A 127 3.15 28.17 1.21
C LEU A 127 3.98 28.84 0.10
N VAL A 128 4.62 28.03 -0.74
CA VAL A 128 5.43 28.52 -1.86
C VAL A 128 4.54 28.71 -3.08
N PRO A 129 4.37 29.97 -3.57
CA PRO A 129 3.56 30.23 -4.75
C PRO A 129 4.04 29.46 -6.00
N GLY A 130 3.12 28.89 -6.75
CA GLY A 130 3.39 28.10 -7.96
C GLY A 130 3.96 26.71 -7.70
N ARG A 131 4.21 26.33 -6.45
CA ARG A 131 4.71 25.00 -6.12
C ARG A 131 3.54 24.01 -6.02
N ILE A 132 3.65 22.91 -6.74
CA ILE A 132 2.79 21.73 -6.61
C ILE A 132 3.59 20.70 -5.85
N THR A 133 3.13 20.31 -4.65
CA THR A 133 3.79 19.35 -3.77
C THR A 133 3.25 17.94 -3.92
N ILE A 134 2.06 17.81 -4.52
CA ILE A 134 1.42 16.52 -4.81
C ILE A 134 1.92 16.05 -6.18
N PRO A 135 2.57 14.88 -6.29
CA PRO A 135 3.01 14.32 -7.57
C PRO A 135 1.83 14.02 -8.50
N ASP A 136 2.07 14.08 -9.82
CA ASP A 136 1.04 13.81 -10.84
C ASP A 136 0.41 12.43 -10.66
N ALA A 137 1.20 11.40 -10.33
CA ALA A 137 0.70 10.05 -10.10
C ALA A 137 -0.32 9.98 -8.93
N GLU A 138 -0.08 10.75 -7.87
CA GLU A 138 -0.99 10.85 -6.73
C GLU A 138 -2.24 11.67 -7.08
N ALA A 139 -2.07 12.77 -7.81
CA ALA A 139 -3.18 13.59 -8.30
C ALA A 139 -4.10 12.78 -9.23
N ASP A 140 -3.53 12.02 -10.16
CA ASP A 140 -4.26 11.14 -11.09
C ASP A 140 -5.08 10.09 -10.37
N THR A 141 -4.59 9.58 -9.22
CA THR A 141 -5.30 8.57 -8.41
C THR A 141 -6.69 9.02 -7.99
N VAL A 142 -6.90 10.31 -7.79
CA VAL A 142 -8.18 10.90 -7.37
C VAL A 142 -8.77 11.87 -8.40
N GLY A 143 -8.15 11.95 -9.58
CA GLY A 143 -8.63 12.77 -10.69
C GLY A 143 -8.41 14.26 -10.50
N TRP A 144 -7.41 14.68 -9.71
CA TRP A 144 -6.99 16.08 -9.63
C TRP A 144 -6.08 16.43 -10.80
N SER A 145 -6.13 17.68 -11.23
CA SER A 145 -5.20 18.27 -12.20
C SER A 145 -4.81 19.67 -11.72
N PHE A 146 -3.51 19.91 -11.75
CA PHE A 146 -2.91 21.20 -11.36
C PHE A 146 -2.33 21.96 -12.57
N ASP A 147 -2.61 21.52 -13.79
CA ASP A 147 -2.08 22.09 -15.04
C ASP A 147 -2.84 23.31 -15.56
N ASP A 148 -3.93 23.73 -14.88
CA ASP A 148 -4.76 24.83 -15.33
C ASP A 148 -4.03 26.18 -15.13
N PRO A 149 -3.56 26.86 -16.21
CA PRO A 149 -2.81 28.09 -16.09
C PRO A 149 -3.64 29.28 -15.60
N SER A 150 -4.97 29.15 -15.55
CA SER A 150 -5.87 30.19 -15.03
C SER A 150 -5.98 30.12 -13.50
N ARG A 151 -5.40 29.12 -12.86
CA ARG A 151 -5.45 28.93 -11.41
C ARG A 151 -4.13 29.34 -10.76
N THR A 152 -4.26 29.79 -9.53
CA THR A 152 -3.12 30.17 -8.70
C THR A 152 -2.96 29.13 -7.60
N TYR A 153 -1.87 28.37 -7.63
CA TYR A 153 -1.56 27.37 -6.65
C TYR A 153 -0.40 27.79 -5.75
N ALA A 154 -0.40 27.29 -4.54
CA ALA A 154 0.74 27.33 -3.65
C ALA A 154 0.81 25.99 -2.89
N GLY A 155 2.02 25.54 -2.54
CA GLY A 155 2.16 24.26 -1.87
C GLY A 155 3.22 24.25 -0.80
N VAL A 156 3.02 23.35 0.17
CA VAL A 156 3.94 23.04 1.26
C VAL A 156 3.91 21.54 1.54
N THR A 157 5.05 20.96 1.90
CA THR A 157 5.14 19.61 2.44
C THR A 157 5.57 19.70 3.90
N VAL A 158 4.87 19.00 4.77
CA VAL A 158 5.10 19.02 6.22
C VAL A 158 5.28 17.58 6.71
N GLN A 159 6.26 17.38 7.58
CA GLN A 159 6.44 16.19 8.37
C GLN A 159 6.95 16.64 9.74
N GLN A 160 6.17 16.47 10.80
CA GLN A 160 6.51 16.99 12.12
C GLN A 160 7.62 16.17 12.78
N SER A 161 7.64 14.85 12.50
CA SER A 161 8.72 13.95 12.90
C SER A 161 8.92 12.85 11.86
N PRO A 162 10.09 12.17 11.82
CA PRO A 162 10.32 11.06 10.87
C PRO A 162 9.39 9.86 11.06
N GLU A 163 8.68 9.77 12.18
CA GLU A 163 7.74 8.70 12.52
C GLU A 163 6.29 9.09 12.21
N GLU A 164 6.04 10.36 11.89
CA GLU A 164 4.74 10.88 11.52
C GLU A 164 4.57 10.92 10.00
N PRO A 165 3.31 10.86 9.51
CA PRO A 165 3.03 10.92 8.09
C PRO A 165 3.62 12.16 7.41
N GLU A 166 4.17 12.00 6.21
CA GLU A 166 4.47 13.13 5.35
C GLU A 166 3.18 13.65 4.73
N VAL A 167 2.89 14.93 4.90
CA VAL A 167 1.68 15.59 4.43
C VAL A 167 2.02 16.59 3.34
N ALA A 168 1.64 16.28 2.10
CA ALA A 168 1.75 17.19 0.97
C ALA A 168 0.46 18.00 0.82
N VAL A 169 0.57 19.30 0.79
CA VAL A 169 -0.56 20.24 0.70
C VAL A 169 -0.42 21.12 -0.53
N VAL A 170 -1.46 21.17 -1.34
CA VAL A 170 -1.61 22.15 -2.44
C VAL A 170 -2.87 22.97 -2.18
N VAL A 171 -2.75 24.27 -2.26
CA VAL A 171 -3.83 25.23 -2.06
C VAL A 171 -4.12 25.95 -3.37
N ASP A 172 -5.35 25.89 -3.86
CA ASP A 172 -5.86 26.71 -4.95
C ASP A 172 -6.34 28.05 -4.37
N LEU A 173 -5.58 29.10 -4.60
CA LEU A 173 -5.81 30.47 -4.17
C LEU A 173 -6.54 31.31 -5.19
N THR A 174 -7.01 30.74 -6.31
CA THR A 174 -7.76 31.47 -7.36
C THR A 174 -8.97 32.20 -6.78
N ARG A 175 -9.54 31.66 -5.71
CA ARG A 175 -10.58 32.30 -4.91
C ARG A 175 -10.07 32.52 -3.49
N GLU A 176 -9.44 33.64 -3.25
CA GLU A 176 -8.82 33.96 -1.95
C GLU A 176 -9.79 33.85 -0.76
N GLU A 177 -11.07 34.23 -0.96
CA GLU A 177 -12.09 34.13 0.10
C GLU A 177 -12.51 32.70 0.44
N ARG A 178 -12.30 31.75 -0.47
CA ARG A 178 -12.68 30.35 -0.33
C ARG A 178 -11.68 29.44 -1.04
N PRO A 179 -10.45 29.38 -0.56
CA PRO A 179 -9.43 28.51 -1.12
C PRO A 179 -9.88 27.03 -1.09
N ARG A 180 -9.43 26.28 -2.09
CA ARG A 180 -9.57 24.83 -2.09
C ARG A 180 -8.23 24.21 -1.70
N ILE A 181 -8.28 23.31 -0.76
CA ILE A 181 -7.13 22.62 -0.24
C ILE A 181 -7.15 21.16 -0.75
N TYR A 182 -6.02 20.69 -1.23
CA TYR A 182 -5.77 19.33 -1.63
C TYR A 182 -4.66 18.79 -0.73
N VAL A 183 -4.87 17.64 -0.17
CA VAL A 183 -3.94 17.02 0.78
C VAL A 183 -3.72 15.55 0.41
N VAL A 184 -2.47 15.16 0.37
CA VAL A 184 -2.05 13.76 0.33
C VAL A 184 -1.19 13.51 1.56
N SER A 185 -1.54 12.48 2.32
CA SER A 185 -0.80 12.06 3.49
C SER A 185 -0.48 10.58 3.36
N GLU A 186 0.77 10.22 3.52
CA GLU A 186 1.25 8.85 3.49
C GLU A 186 1.68 8.42 4.89
N ALA A 187 1.09 7.33 5.38
CA ALA A 187 1.42 6.72 6.66
C ALA A 187 2.02 5.32 6.42
N ASP A 188 3.14 5.02 7.08
CA ASP A 188 3.73 3.70 7.16
C ASP A 188 2.86 2.79 8.05
N VAL A 189 2.72 1.49 7.70
CA VAL A 189 1.88 0.52 8.41
C VAL A 189 2.72 -0.54 9.10
#